data_19d67cd6e3dbbef002ef47468b2368dc
#
_entry.id   19d67cd6e3dbbef002ef47468b2368dc
#
_cell.length_a   1.000
_cell.length_b   1.000
_cell.length_c   1.000
_cell.angle_alpha   90.00
_cell.angle_beta   90.00
_cell.angle_gamma   90.00
#
_symmetry.space_group_name_H-M   'P 1'
#
loop_
_entity.id
_entity.type
_entity.pdbx_description
1 polymer ?
#
loop_
_entity_poly.entity_id
_entity_poly.type
_entity_poly.pdbx_seq_one_letter_code
_entity_poly.pdbx_strand_id
1 'polypeptide(L)'
;YNYVEQTPNMNRNMDVQVQNVANQVNSKNVFSFVGTSKNGTSFLVNSLAILFSSIGINTAIVDLTKNKNDYYMCTNNEDRLREIATLSIIKLEKGIAEGVQINKNLSVYTGLPTNDTNKLNSRAVIDTLKKNHTLILLDCDFETNLEYYTYSNQIFTVQSLDVLTMQPLTIHLKKLKELGIISDSKISIILNKEVPVKGLTKKLMIGGLSMYNSPNMEERVQLFNKDNVKVYSVPFDIQAYQKYLENIVHCKFEITGYPKKFITELQLIAENIYPEITKFN
;
A
#
# COMPACT_ATOMS: atom_id res chain seq x y z
N TYR A 1 -41.49 44.85 -26.75
CA TYR A 1 -41.12 44.25 -25.46
C TYR A 1 -40.41 42.94 -25.75
N ASN A 2 -39.07 42.95 -25.66
CA ASN A 2 -38.24 41.74 -25.76
C ASN A 2 -38.01 41.17 -24.39
N TYR A 3 -38.53 39.97 -24.12
CA TYR A 3 -38.16 39.15 -22.96
C TYR A 3 -36.92 38.35 -23.32
N VAL A 4 -35.84 38.62 -22.63
CA VAL A 4 -34.63 37.77 -22.64
C VAL A 4 -34.78 36.79 -21.47
N GLU A 5 -35.06 35.52 -21.77
CA GLU A 5 -34.97 34.43 -20.78
C GLU A 5 -33.50 34.21 -20.39
N GLN A 6 -33.20 34.45 -19.11
CA GLN A 6 -31.95 34.05 -18.50
C GLN A 6 -32.02 32.57 -18.11
N THR A 7 -31.38 31.71 -18.86
CA THR A 7 -31.13 30.32 -18.45
C THR A 7 -30.21 30.29 -17.23
N PRO A 8 -30.53 29.55 -16.16
CA PRO A 8 -29.66 29.44 -14.99
C PRO A 8 -28.39 28.67 -15.33
N ASN A 9 -27.27 29.22 -14.96
CA ASN A 9 -25.90 28.70 -15.16
C ASN A 9 -25.65 27.45 -14.28
N MET A 10 -26.19 26.28 -14.66
CA MET A 10 -25.99 25.01 -13.98
C MET A 10 -24.55 24.46 -14.12
N ASN A 11 -23.81 24.85 -15.15
CA ASN A 11 -22.49 24.32 -15.42
C ASN A 11 -21.39 24.85 -14.47
N ARG A 12 -21.51 26.08 -13.92
CA ARG A 12 -20.49 26.61 -13.00
C ARG A 12 -20.41 25.90 -11.67
N ASN A 13 -21.51 25.37 -11.16
CA ASN A 13 -21.53 24.67 -9.86
C ASN A 13 -20.97 23.24 -9.95
N MET A 14 -21.12 22.57 -11.10
CA MET A 14 -20.50 21.26 -11.32
C MET A 14 -18.97 21.36 -11.43
N ASP A 15 -18.45 22.34 -12.18
CA ASP A 15 -17.00 22.51 -12.35
C ASP A 15 -16.31 22.89 -11.02
N VAL A 16 -16.95 23.68 -10.16
CA VAL A 16 -16.42 24.03 -8.83
C VAL A 16 -16.48 22.84 -7.88
N GLN A 17 -17.51 22.00 -7.95
CA GLN A 17 -17.56 20.77 -7.13
C GLN A 17 -16.53 19.75 -7.60
N VAL A 18 -16.35 19.55 -8.91
CA VAL A 18 -15.33 18.64 -9.46
C VAL A 18 -13.91 19.15 -9.13
N GLN A 19 -13.66 20.45 -9.21
CA GLN A 19 -12.35 21.03 -8.79
C GLN A 19 -12.12 20.94 -7.28
N ASN A 20 -13.14 21.11 -6.44
CA ASN A 20 -12.99 20.96 -5.00
C ASN A 20 -12.78 19.51 -4.58
N VAL A 21 -13.43 18.55 -5.24
CA VAL A 21 -13.20 17.12 -5.04
C VAL A 21 -11.79 16.74 -5.52
N ALA A 22 -11.34 17.22 -6.68
CA ALA A 22 -9.98 17.01 -7.18
C ALA A 22 -8.91 17.62 -6.25
N ASN A 23 -9.16 18.77 -5.66
CA ASN A 23 -8.24 19.44 -4.72
C ASN A 23 -8.19 18.76 -3.35
N GLN A 24 -9.26 18.12 -2.88
CA GLN A 24 -9.26 17.32 -1.64
C GLN A 24 -8.60 15.96 -1.85
N VAL A 25 -8.72 15.35 -3.03
CA VAL A 25 -8.03 14.11 -3.40
C VAL A 25 -6.52 14.32 -3.53
N ASN A 26 -6.07 15.50 -3.94
CA ASN A 26 -4.64 15.82 -4.11
C ASN A 26 -3.83 15.92 -2.80
N SER A 27 -4.46 15.85 -1.62
CA SER A 27 -3.74 16.00 -0.35
C SER A 27 -3.32 14.67 0.30
N LYS A 28 -3.91 13.53 -0.07
CA LYS A 28 -3.66 12.23 0.57
C LYS A 28 -3.60 11.12 -0.47
N ASN A 29 -2.45 10.90 -1.08
CA ASN A 29 -2.34 9.96 -2.17
C ASN A 29 -1.17 8.96 -2.07
N VAL A 30 -0.35 9.03 -1.03
CA VAL A 30 0.80 8.14 -0.83
C VAL A 30 0.59 7.28 0.42
N PHE A 31 0.61 5.96 0.25
CA PHE A 31 0.41 4.99 1.31
C PHE A 31 1.52 3.96 1.29
N SER A 32 2.20 3.79 2.43
CA SER A 32 3.23 2.77 2.59
C SER A 32 2.67 1.53 3.26
N PHE A 33 3.10 0.38 2.78
CA PHE A 33 2.83 -0.91 3.40
C PHE A 33 4.16 -1.53 3.80
N VAL A 34 4.28 -1.93 5.05
CA VAL A 34 5.52 -2.52 5.57
C VAL A 34 5.20 -3.71 6.46
N GLY A 35 5.95 -4.77 6.30
CA GLY A 35 5.78 -5.99 7.11
C GLY A 35 7.02 -6.87 7.04
N THR A 36 7.03 -7.91 7.88
CA THR A 36 8.06 -8.93 7.80
C THR A 36 7.90 -9.77 6.54
N SER A 37 9.01 -10.31 6.07
CA SER A 37 9.02 -11.26 4.95
C SER A 37 7.97 -12.35 5.14
N LYS A 38 7.29 -12.72 4.05
CA LYS A 38 6.25 -13.76 3.98
C LYS A 38 4.94 -13.45 4.73
N ASN A 39 4.77 -12.28 5.31
CA ASN A 39 3.48 -11.86 5.89
C ASN A 39 2.45 -11.39 4.85
N GLY A 40 2.85 -11.32 3.57
CA GLY A 40 1.94 -11.02 2.46
C GLY A 40 1.76 -9.53 2.19
N THR A 41 2.76 -8.69 2.48
CA THR A 41 2.73 -7.25 2.21
C THR A 41 2.52 -6.99 0.72
N SER A 42 3.39 -7.49 -0.17
CA SER A 42 3.26 -7.35 -1.63
C SER A 42 1.94 -7.90 -2.16
N PHE A 43 1.48 -9.04 -1.62
CA PHE A 43 0.18 -9.60 -1.97
C PHE A 43 -0.98 -8.62 -1.71
N LEU A 44 -0.99 -7.97 -0.55
CA LEU A 44 -2.02 -6.98 -0.20
C LEU A 44 -1.90 -5.72 -1.06
N VAL A 45 -0.69 -5.21 -1.27
CA VAL A 45 -0.45 -4.05 -2.14
C VAL A 45 -0.97 -4.31 -3.54
N ASN A 46 -0.61 -5.45 -4.14
CA ASN A 46 -1.03 -5.84 -5.48
C ASN A 46 -2.55 -6.01 -5.56
N SER A 47 -3.16 -6.68 -4.58
CA SER A 47 -4.62 -6.88 -4.54
C SER A 47 -5.38 -5.56 -4.41
N LEU A 48 -4.93 -4.65 -3.56
CA LEU A 48 -5.53 -3.32 -3.40
C LEU A 48 -5.35 -2.47 -4.66
N ALA A 49 -4.17 -2.50 -5.29
CA ALA A 49 -3.91 -1.75 -6.52
C ALA A 49 -4.81 -2.21 -7.67
N ILE A 50 -5.03 -3.52 -7.80
CA ILE A 50 -5.97 -4.08 -8.78
C ILE A 50 -7.41 -3.62 -8.47
N LEU A 51 -7.81 -3.65 -7.19
CA LEU A 51 -9.13 -3.19 -6.78
C LEU A 51 -9.34 -1.72 -7.17
N PHE A 52 -8.41 -0.83 -6.84
CA PHE A 52 -8.48 0.60 -7.19
C PHE A 52 -8.49 0.83 -8.70
N SER A 53 -7.60 0.17 -9.42
CA SER A 53 -7.51 0.35 -10.87
C SER A 53 -8.74 -0.18 -11.62
N SER A 54 -9.41 -1.21 -11.09
CA SER A 54 -10.62 -1.79 -11.68
C SER A 54 -11.81 -0.82 -11.64
N ILE A 55 -11.84 0.08 -10.66
CA ILE A 55 -12.85 1.14 -10.54
C ILE A 55 -12.39 2.47 -11.17
N GLY A 56 -11.30 2.47 -11.92
CA GLY A 56 -10.85 3.63 -12.69
C GLY A 56 -9.90 4.59 -11.99
N ILE A 57 -9.41 4.27 -10.77
CA ILE A 57 -8.44 5.10 -10.06
C ILE A 57 -7.05 4.84 -10.65
N ASN A 58 -6.41 5.90 -11.17
CA ASN A 58 -5.03 5.84 -11.70
C ASN A 58 -4.05 5.58 -10.54
N THR A 59 -3.57 4.35 -10.46
CA THR A 59 -2.81 3.80 -9.33
C THR A 59 -1.39 3.43 -9.75
N ALA A 60 -0.43 3.74 -8.89
CA ALA A 60 0.94 3.26 -9.00
C ALA A 60 1.28 2.30 -7.87
N ILE A 61 1.93 1.18 -8.19
CA ILE A 61 2.69 0.37 -7.24
C ILE A 61 4.15 0.76 -7.38
N VAL A 62 4.83 0.99 -6.25
CA VAL A 62 6.28 1.19 -6.21
C VAL A 62 6.90 0.13 -5.32
N ASP A 63 7.58 -0.81 -5.92
CA ASP A 63 8.27 -1.90 -5.23
C ASP A 63 9.63 -1.40 -4.70
N LEU A 64 9.64 -1.00 -3.43
CA LEU A 64 10.82 -0.55 -2.71
C LEU A 64 11.49 -1.68 -1.92
N THR A 65 10.94 -2.90 -1.97
CA THR A 65 11.47 -4.06 -1.26
C THR A 65 12.83 -4.48 -1.83
N LYS A 66 13.64 -5.13 -1.01
CA LYS A 66 14.93 -5.68 -1.43
C LYS A 66 14.76 -6.76 -2.52
N ASN A 67 13.77 -7.62 -2.35
CA ASN A 67 13.59 -8.79 -3.24
C ASN A 67 12.98 -8.45 -4.60
N LYS A 68 12.36 -7.27 -4.75
CA LYS A 68 11.73 -6.83 -6.01
C LYS A 68 10.79 -7.90 -6.61
N ASN A 69 9.87 -8.41 -5.79
CA ASN A 69 8.96 -9.47 -6.20
C ASN A 69 8.09 -9.08 -7.41
N ASP A 70 7.73 -7.81 -7.51
CA ASP A 70 6.91 -7.29 -8.60
C ASP A 70 7.66 -7.26 -9.94
N TYR A 71 9.01 -7.26 -9.92
CA TYR A 71 9.79 -7.39 -11.15
C TYR A 71 9.47 -8.69 -11.88
N TYR A 72 9.43 -9.82 -11.17
CA TYR A 72 9.05 -11.10 -11.75
C TYR A 72 7.60 -11.08 -12.26
N MET A 73 6.70 -10.60 -11.41
CA MET A 73 5.26 -10.57 -11.68
C MET A 73 4.90 -9.72 -12.90
N CYS A 74 5.48 -8.52 -13.04
CA CYS A 74 5.08 -7.58 -14.10
C CYS A 74 5.81 -7.79 -15.41
N THR A 75 6.94 -8.51 -15.45
CA THR A 75 7.71 -8.70 -16.68
C THR A 75 7.26 -9.89 -17.52
N ASN A 76 6.56 -10.84 -16.93
CA ASN A 76 6.07 -12.05 -17.61
C ASN A 76 7.13 -12.69 -18.54
N ASN A 77 8.40 -12.60 -18.19
CA ASN A 77 9.52 -13.09 -18.96
C ASN A 77 9.72 -12.45 -20.36
N GLU A 78 9.09 -11.29 -20.61
CA GLU A 78 9.21 -10.52 -21.86
C GLU A 78 10.35 -9.50 -21.78
N ASP A 79 11.26 -9.50 -22.75
CA ASP A 79 12.47 -8.66 -22.75
C ASP A 79 12.15 -7.17 -22.70
N ARG A 80 11.14 -6.72 -23.46
CA ARG A 80 10.70 -5.32 -23.44
C ARG A 80 10.20 -4.88 -22.06
N LEU A 81 9.40 -5.71 -21.39
CA LEU A 81 8.87 -5.42 -20.06
C LEU A 81 9.99 -5.44 -19.02
N ARG A 82 10.98 -6.32 -19.16
CA ARG A 82 12.18 -6.34 -18.31
C ARG A 82 13.01 -5.07 -18.44
N GLU A 83 13.21 -4.57 -19.66
CA GLU A 83 13.91 -3.31 -19.89
C GLU A 83 13.20 -2.13 -19.21
N ILE A 84 11.88 -2.00 -19.39
CA ILE A 84 11.08 -0.98 -18.73
C ILE A 84 11.18 -1.11 -17.22
N ALA A 85 10.93 -2.30 -16.67
CA ALA A 85 10.93 -2.57 -15.24
C ALA A 85 12.28 -2.24 -14.59
N THR A 86 13.38 -2.65 -15.20
CA THR A 86 14.75 -2.45 -14.69
C THR A 86 15.06 -0.98 -14.46
N LEU A 87 14.56 -0.11 -15.32
CA LEU A 87 14.87 1.33 -15.30
C LEU A 87 13.77 2.17 -14.65
N SER A 88 12.61 1.62 -14.35
CA SER A 88 11.40 2.37 -14.01
C SER A 88 11.58 3.28 -12.78
N ILE A 89 12.12 2.78 -11.66
CA ILE A 89 12.34 3.59 -10.45
C ILE A 89 13.45 4.64 -10.68
N ILE A 90 14.51 4.29 -11.42
CA ILE A 90 15.60 5.22 -11.74
C ILE A 90 15.09 6.37 -12.63
N LYS A 91 14.18 6.07 -13.56
CA LYS A 91 13.53 7.07 -14.41
C LYS A 91 12.64 8.03 -13.61
N LEU A 92 11.96 7.53 -12.57
CA LEU A 92 11.17 8.38 -11.66
C LEU A 92 12.01 9.48 -11.01
N GLU A 93 13.22 9.16 -10.54
CA GLU A 93 14.14 10.16 -9.97
C GLU A 93 14.48 11.28 -10.98
N LYS A 94 14.50 10.95 -12.27
CA LYS A 94 14.76 11.89 -13.38
C LYS A 94 13.50 12.62 -13.87
N GLY A 95 12.37 12.46 -13.20
CA GLY A 95 11.10 13.09 -13.58
C GLY A 95 10.30 12.35 -14.67
N ILE A 96 10.67 11.11 -15.00
CA ILE A 96 10.05 10.33 -16.06
C ILE A 96 9.24 9.18 -15.44
N ALA A 97 7.90 9.23 -15.56
CA ALA A 97 6.98 8.21 -15.04
C ALA A 97 6.72 7.12 -16.10
N GLU A 98 7.70 6.27 -16.35
CA GLU A 98 7.61 5.13 -17.25
C GLU A 98 7.72 3.83 -16.45
N GLY A 99 6.59 3.28 -16.04
CA GLY A 99 6.46 1.99 -15.37
C GLY A 99 5.89 0.91 -16.28
N VAL A 100 5.89 -0.33 -15.81
CA VAL A 100 5.21 -1.42 -16.50
C VAL A 100 3.70 -1.26 -16.35
N GLN A 101 3.01 -1.10 -17.46
CA GLN A 101 1.56 -0.91 -17.51
C GLN A 101 0.86 -2.28 -17.39
N ILE A 102 0.16 -2.51 -16.28
CA ILE A 102 -0.62 -3.74 -16.06
C ILE A 102 -2.00 -3.64 -16.70
N ASN A 103 -2.65 -2.50 -16.53
CA ASN A 103 -3.91 -2.17 -17.18
C ASN A 103 -4.02 -0.64 -17.37
N LYS A 104 -5.11 -0.15 -17.93
CA LYS A 104 -5.31 1.28 -18.23
C LYS A 104 -5.03 2.21 -17.03
N ASN A 105 -5.26 1.74 -15.80
CA ASN A 105 -5.20 2.54 -14.59
C ASN A 105 -4.16 2.03 -13.57
N LEU A 106 -3.30 1.07 -13.93
CA LEU A 106 -2.31 0.49 -13.02
C LEU A 106 -0.94 0.41 -13.67
N SER A 107 0.03 1.11 -13.07
CA SER A 107 1.44 1.05 -13.44
C SER A 107 2.27 0.51 -12.28
N VAL A 108 3.26 -0.33 -12.58
CA VAL A 108 4.21 -0.89 -11.61
C VAL A 108 5.60 -0.31 -11.87
N TYR A 109 6.20 0.22 -10.82
CA TYR A 109 7.56 0.72 -10.77
C TYR A 109 8.38 -0.19 -9.87
N THR A 110 9.36 -0.86 -10.45
CA THR A 110 10.23 -1.83 -9.77
C THR A 110 11.64 -1.76 -10.34
N GLY A 111 12.49 -2.70 -10.03
CA GLY A 111 13.86 -2.76 -10.55
C GLY A 111 14.44 -4.16 -10.36
N LEU A 112 15.71 -4.31 -10.71
CA LEU A 112 16.43 -5.55 -10.38
C LEU A 112 16.71 -5.62 -8.88
N PRO A 113 16.70 -6.82 -8.28
CA PRO A 113 17.09 -7.00 -6.87
C PRO A 113 18.51 -6.48 -6.54
N THR A 114 19.36 -6.38 -7.55
CA THR A 114 20.73 -5.84 -7.44
C THR A 114 20.78 -4.31 -7.43
N ASN A 115 19.68 -3.64 -7.79
CA ASN A 115 19.60 -2.18 -7.80
C ASN A 115 19.35 -1.66 -6.38
N ASP A 116 20.31 -0.89 -5.86
CA ASP A 116 20.16 -0.22 -4.56
C ASP A 116 19.27 1.03 -4.72
N THR A 117 17.96 0.83 -4.56
CA THR A 117 16.97 1.91 -4.63
C THR A 117 17.04 2.88 -3.44
N ASN A 118 17.78 2.53 -2.38
CA ASN A 118 17.96 3.38 -1.20
C ASN A 118 18.82 4.62 -1.46
N LYS A 119 19.61 4.60 -2.54
CA LYS A 119 20.46 5.74 -2.95
C LYS A 119 19.72 6.79 -3.78
N LEU A 120 18.50 6.48 -4.22
CA LEU A 120 17.70 7.40 -5.01
C LEU A 120 17.15 8.54 -4.14
N ASN A 121 16.99 9.71 -4.76
CA ASN A 121 16.31 10.84 -4.14
C ASN A 121 14.81 10.56 -3.98
N SER A 122 14.40 10.14 -2.80
CA SER A 122 13.03 9.75 -2.48
C SER A 122 12.02 10.85 -2.81
N ARG A 123 12.40 12.12 -2.56
CA ARG A 123 11.55 13.29 -2.86
C ARG A 123 11.28 13.40 -4.36
N ALA A 124 12.33 13.31 -5.19
CA ALA A 124 12.18 13.41 -6.65
C ALA A 124 11.30 12.27 -7.19
N VAL A 125 11.47 11.06 -6.66
CA VAL A 125 10.63 9.89 -7.00
C VAL A 125 9.17 10.16 -6.66
N ILE A 126 8.88 10.58 -5.43
CA ILE A 126 7.50 10.84 -4.97
C ILE A 126 6.87 12.01 -5.72
N ASP A 127 7.60 13.09 -5.96
CA ASP A 127 7.09 14.26 -6.69
C ASP A 127 6.74 13.88 -8.14
N THR A 128 7.52 13.01 -8.78
CA THR A 128 7.22 12.50 -10.12
C THR A 128 5.98 11.63 -10.13
N LEU A 129 5.84 10.74 -9.15
CA LEU A 129 4.66 9.88 -9.02
C LEU A 129 3.38 10.69 -8.78
N LYS A 130 3.42 11.69 -7.89
CA LYS A 130 2.27 12.56 -7.57
C LYS A 130 1.76 13.37 -8.77
N LYS A 131 2.63 13.68 -9.73
CA LYS A 131 2.23 14.38 -10.97
C LYS A 131 1.50 13.46 -11.97
N ASN A 132 1.72 12.15 -11.87
CA ASN A 132 1.27 11.19 -12.88
C ASN A 132 0.19 10.23 -12.38
N HIS A 133 0.03 10.06 -11.06
CA HIS A 133 -0.90 9.11 -10.47
C HIS A 133 -1.76 9.73 -9.38
N THR A 134 -3.02 9.28 -9.32
CA THR A 134 -3.97 9.68 -8.28
C THR A 134 -3.68 8.99 -6.96
N LEU A 135 -3.25 7.73 -7.01
CA LEU A 135 -2.98 6.89 -5.84
C LEU A 135 -1.62 6.21 -5.99
N ILE A 136 -0.83 6.24 -4.94
CA ILE A 136 0.52 5.67 -4.89
C ILE A 136 0.61 4.72 -3.71
N LEU A 137 0.87 3.45 -3.99
CA LEU A 137 1.06 2.39 -3.01
C LEU A 137 2.54 2.00 -3.01
N LEU A 138 3.21 2.23 -1.88
CA LEU A 138 4.61 1.87 -1.69
C LEU A 138 4.67 0.50 -1.00
N ASP A 139 5.21 -0.49 -1.69
CA ASP A 139 5.54 -1.80 -1.11
C ASP A 139 6.93 -1.72 -0.49
N CYS A 140 6.99 -1.79 0.82
CA CYS A 140 8.18 -1.54 1.62
C CYS A 140 8.56 -2.76 2.45
N ASP A 141 9.85 -2.86 2.75
CA ASP A 141 10.41 -3.75 3.76
C ASP A 141 11.26 -2.97 4.78
N PHE A 142 11.97 -3.66 5.66
CA PHE A 142 12.79 -3.03 6.69
C PHE A 142 14.08 -2.40 6.15
N GLU A 143 14.46 -2.70 4.92
CA GLU A 143 15.62 -2.11 4.23
C GLU A 143 15.24 -0.88 3.38
N THR A 144 13.95 -0.61 3.23
CA THR A 144 13.46 0.58 2.50
C THR A 144 13.97 1.86 3.14
N ASN A 145 14.44 2.81 2.33
CA ASN A 145 14.87 4.13 2.80
C ASN A 145 13.75 4.80 3.59
N LEU A 146 14.05 5.15 4.85
CA LEU A 146 13.07 5.68 5.81
C LEU A 146 12.42 6.98 5.36
N GLU A 147 13.06 7.72 4.46
CA GLU A 147 12.53 8.97 3.92
C GLU A 147 11.21 8.76 3.15
N TYR A 148 11.00 7.61 2.50
CA TYR A 148 9.73 7.30 1.85
C TYR A 148 8.54 7.31 2.80
N TYR A 149 8.74 6.86 4.04
CA TYR A 149 7.68 6.88 5.06
C TYR A 149 7.31 8.31 5.48
N THR A 150 8.23 9.28 5.37
CA THR A 150 7.92 10.68 5.70
C THR A 150 6.91 11.29 4.73
N TYR A 151 6.96 10.88 3.46
CA TYR A 151 6.04 11.33 2.40
C TYR A 151 4.69 10.61 2.43
N SER A 152 4.58 9.52 3.18
CA SER A 152 3.34 8.74 3.25
C SER A 152 2.30 9.43 4.13
N ASN A 153 1.07 9.49 3.64
CA ASN A 153 -0.07 9.99 4.39
C ASN A 153 -0.49 9.03 5.49
N GLN A 154 -0.35 7.72 5.22
CA GLN A 154 -0.58 6.66 6.19
C GLN A 154 0.38 5.50 5.93
N ILE A 155 0.74 4.79 6.99
CA ILE A 155 1.61 3.63 6.96
C ILE A 155 0.79 2.44 7.47
N PHE A 156 0.66 1.42 6.65
CA PHE A 156 0.03 0.16 7.01
C PHE A 156 1.10 -0.85 7.41
N THR A 157 1.06 -1.32 8.66
CA THR A 157 1.90 -2.44 9.08
C THR A 157 1.17 -3.74 8.80
N VAL A 158 1.81 -4.62 8.04
CA VAL A 158 1.28 -5.94 7.71
C VAL A 158 1.94 -6.98 8.61
N GLN A 159 1.14 -7.60 9.44
CA GLN A 159 1.60 -8.59 10.42
C GLN A 159 0.65 -9.80 10.44
N SER A 160 1.17 -10.96 10.83
CA SER A 160 0.39 -12.16 11.09
C SER A 160 0.30 -12.44 12.58
N LEU A 161 -0.41 -13.49 12.97
CA LEU A 161 -0.42 -13.97 14.36
C LEU A 161 0.84 -14.79 14.71
N ASP A 162 1.81 -14.88 13.80
CA ASP A 162 3.09 -15.52 14.09
C ASP A 162 3.96 -14.60 14.96
N VAL A 163 4.08 -14.98 16.22
CA VAL A 163 4.81 -14.23 17.25
C VAL A 163 6.27 -13.99 16.87
N LEU A 164 6.90 -14.93 16.16
CA LEU A 164 8.30 -14.81 15.75
C LEU A 164 8.52 -13.70 14.72
N THR A 165 7.52 -13.38 13.93
CA THR A 165 7.60 -12.30 12.94
C THR A 165 7.33 -10.92 13.56
N MET A 166 6.72 -10.86 14.73
CA MET A 166 6.37 -9.61 15.40
C MET A 166 7.58 -8.87 15.96
N GLN A 167 8.60 -9.59 16.43
CA GLN A 167 9.76 -8.97 17.06
C GLN A 167 10.55 -8.07 16.11
N PRO A 168 10.97 -8.51 14.90
CA PRO A 168 11.67 -7.63 13.97
C PRO A 168 10.78 -6.46 13.51
N LEU A 169 9.48 -6.66 13.37
CA LEU A 169 8.55 -5.57 13.08
C LEU A 169 8.51 -4.53 14.22
N THR A 170 8.44 -4.99 15.46
CA THR A 170 8.44 -4.11 16.65
C THR A 170 9.69 -3.25 16.70
N ILE A 171 10.88 -3.84 16.45
CA ILE A 171 12.16 -3.11 16.40
C ILE A 171 12.13 -2.04 15.30
N HIS A 172 11.65 -2.38 14.11
CA HIS A 172 11.53 -1.44 13.00
C HIS A 172 10.59 -0.27 13.33
N LEU A 173 9.41 -0.56 13.88
CA LEU A 173 8.44 0.45 14.27
C LEU A 173 8.93 1.36 15.41
N LYS A 174 9.66 0.79 16.38
CA LYS A 174 10.32 1.58 17.44
C LYS A 174 11.28 2.60 16.84
N LYS A 175 12.13 2.19 15.89
CA LYS A 175 13.03 3.08 15.16
C LYS A 175 12.28 4.20 14.43
N LEU A 176 11.20 3.89 13.70
CA LEU A 176 10.38 4.90 13.03
C LEU A 176 9.75 5.89 14.01
N LYS A 177 9.33 5.41 15.19
CA LYS A 177 8.74 6.26 16.23
C LYS A 177 9.79 7.17 16.87
N GLU A 178 10.97 6.67 17.20
CA GLU A 178 12.10 7.44 17.75
C GLU A 178 12.56 8.54 16.79
N LEU A 179 12.47 8.31 15.49
CA LEU A 179 12.75 9.29 14.43
C LEU A 179 11.59 10.27 14.17
N GLY A 180 10.47 10.14 14.87
CA GLY A 180 9.29 10.99 14.68
C GLY A 180 8.56 10.75 13.34
N ILE A 181 8.83 9.64 12.65
CA ILE A 181 8.23 9.35 11.33
C ILE A 181 6.79 8.84 11.48
N ILE A 182 6.51 8.09 12.56
CA ILE A 182 5.19 7.55 12.85
C ILE A 182 4.57 8.14 14.11
N SER A 183 3.25 8.28 14.06
CA SER A 183 2.36 8.61 15.17
C SER A 183 1.15 7.69 15.14
N ASP A 184 0.37 7.63 16.22
CA ASP A 184 -0.82 6.79 16.30
C ASP A 184 -1.85 7.12 15.21
N SER A 185 -1.93 8.37 14.78
CA SER A 185 -2.83 8.80 13.70
C SER A 185 -2.31 8.46 12.29
N LYS A 186 -1.00 8.25 12.13
CA LYS A 186 -0.36 7.97 10.83
C LYS A 186 -0.22 6.48 10.55
N ILE A 187 -0.46 5.62 11.54
CA ILE A 187 -0.28 4.18 11.41
C ILE A 187 -1.62 3.43 11.44
N SER A 188 -1.70 2.36 10.67
CA SER A 188 -2.77 1.35 10.74
C SER A 188 -2.18 -0.04 10.71
N ILE A 189 -2.85 -0.99 11.34
CA ILE A 189 -2.40 -2.37 11.43
C ILE A 189 -3.30 -3.26 10.56
N ILE A 190 -2.71 -4.09 9.72
CA ILE A 190 -3.39 -5.15 8.99
C ILE A 190 -2.91 -6.49 9.56
N LEU A 191 -3.82 -7.17 10.26
CA LEU A 191 -3.63 -8.57 10.66
C LEU A 191 -3.94 -9.44 9.45
N ASN A 192 -2.91 -9.84 8.73
CA ASN A 192 -3.02 -10.67 7.54
C ASN A 192 -2.87 -12.16 7.91
N LYS A 193 -3.49 -13.03 7.13
CA LYS A 193 -3.50 -14.49 7.36
C LYS A 193 -4.03 -14.85 8.75
N GLU A 194 -5.03 -14.11 9.21
CA GLU A 194 -5.61 -14.33 10.52
C GLU A 194 -6.29 -15.71 10.58
N VAL A 195 -5.93 -16.48 11.60
CA VAL A 195 -6.54 -17.75 11.96
C VAL A 195 -6.84 -17.77 13.46
N PRO A 196 -7.88 -18.47 13.93
CA PRO A 196 -8.12 -18.62 15.37
C PRO A 196 -6.96 -19.37 16.04
N VAL A 197 -6.31 -18.75 17.02
CA VAL A 197 -5.23 -19.36 17.80
C VAL A 197 -5.58 -19.32 19.27
N LYS A 198 -5.58 -20.51 19.92
CA LYS A 198 -5.86 -20.62 21.36
C LYS A 198 -4.81 -19.86 22.18
N GLY A 199 -5.28 -18.96 23.06
CA GLY A 199 -4.39 -18.19 23.92
C GLY A 199 -3.80 -16.92 23.29
N LEU A 200 -4.05 -16.67 22.00
CA LEU A 200 -3.59 -15.48 21.31
C LEU A 200 -4.78 -14.65 20.84
N THR A 201 -4.86 -13.42 21.32
CA THR A 201 -5.94 -12.48 20.94
C THR A 201 -5.41 -11.32 20.13
N LYS A 202 -6.27 -10.73 19.28
CA LYS A 202 -5.94 -9.48 18.54
C LYS A 202 -5.43 -8.39 19.48
N LYS A 203 -6.04 -8.22 20.66
CA LYS A 203 -5.64 -7.21 21.65
C LYS A 203 -4.19 -7.41 22.13
N LEU A 204 -3.77 -8.66 22.30
CA LEU A 204 -2.38 -8.98 22.63
C LEU A 204 -1.42 -8.58 21.51
N MET A 205 -1.79 -8.86 20.25
CA MET A 205 -0.96 -8.56 19.09
C MET A 205 -0.82 -7.06 18.80
N ILE A 206 -1.89 -6.29 19.02
CA ILE A 206 -1.90 -4.84 18.75
C ILE A 206 -1.18 -4.05 19.84
N GLY A 207 -1.18 -4.53 21.08
CA GLY A 207 -0.60 -3.81 22.23
C GLY A 207 0.91 -3.75 22.30
N GLY A 208 1.58 -4.23 21.26
CA GLY A 208 3.02 -4.42 21.28
C GLY A 208 3.33 -5.69 22.06
N LEU A 209 3.65 -6.76 21.33
CA LEU A 209 4.30 -7.88 21.97
C LEU A 209 5.62 -7.37 22.53
N SER A 210 5.75 -7.50 23.83
CA SER A 210 7.03 -7.32 24.47
C SER A 210 8.08 -8.09 23.68
N MET A 211 9.23 -7.51 23.50
CA MET A 211 10.35 -8.16 22.84
C MET A 211 10.69 -9.44 23.60
N TYR A 212 10.31 -10.60 23.06
CA TYR A 212 10.51 -11.90 23.71
C TYR A 212 11.96 -12.21 24.06
N ASN A 213 12.91 -11.56 23.41
CA ASN A 213 14.34 -11.81 23.55
C ASN A 213 15.14 -10.58 24.03
N SER A 214 14.48 -9.58 24.62
CA SER A 214 15.22 -8.54 25.31
C SER A 214 15.80 -9.10 26.61
N PRO A 215 17.09 -8.93 26.91
CA PRO A 215 17.68 -9.28 28.22
C PRO A 215 16.95 -8.58 29.38
N ASN A 216 16.30 -7.46 29.09
CA ASN A 216 15.50 -6.67 30.02
C ASN A 216 14.01 -6.83 29.69
N MET A 217 13.46 -8.03 29.89
CA MET A 217 12.02 -8.34 29.62
C MET A 217 11.03 -7.49 30.44
N GLU A 218 11.49 -6.59 31.30
CA GLU A 218 10.66 -5.71 32.12
C GLU A 218 10.07 -4.52 31.34
N GLU A 219 10.66 -4.11 30.22
CA GLU A 219 10.10 -3.04 29.38
C GLU A 219 9.14 -3.58 28.31
N ARG A 220 7.86 -3.61 28.65
CA ARG A 220 6.81 -3.72 27.64
C ARG A 220 6.77 -2.41 26.84
N VAL A 221 7.38 -2.40 25.68
CA VAL A 221 7.33 -1.23 24.79
C VAL A 221 5.92 -1.13 24.19
N GLN A 222 5.09 -0.29 24.78
CA GLN A 222 3.82 0.08 24.15
C GLN A 222 4.13 1.05 22.99
N LEU A 223 4.11 0.54 21.76
CA LEU A 223 4.40 1.33 20.57
C LEU A 223 3.25 2.29 20.26
N PHE A 224 2.02 1.88 20.49
CA PHE A 224 0.81 2.62 20.12
C PHE A 224 -0.23 2.59 21.23
N ASN A 225 -1.06 3.64 21.28
CA ASN A 225 -2.31 3.57 22.01
C ASN A 225 -3.31 2.74 21.20
N LYS A 226 -3.75 1.60 21.76
CA LYS A 226 -4.66 0.64 21.13
C LYS A 226 -5.97 1.24 20.64
N ASP A 227 -6.43 2.29 21.33
CA ASP A 227 -7.72 2.93 21.05
C ASP A 227 -7.62 3.94 19.88
N ASN A 228 -6.38 4.34 19.52
CA ASN A 228 -6.13 5.34 18.48
C ASN A 228 -5.69 4.75 17.15
N VAL A 229 -5.29 3.47 17.11
CA VAL A 229 -4.79 2.81 15.91
C VAL A 229 -5.88 1.98 15.25
N LYS A 230 -6.12 2.22 13.97
CA LYS A 230 -7.04 1.41 13.18
C LYS A 230 -6.46 0.03 12.90
N VAL A 231 -7.30 -0.99 13.05
CA VAL A 231 -6.92 -2.39 12.85
C VAL A 231 -7.87 -3.04 11.86
N TYR A 232 -7.30 -3.65 10.83
CA TYR A 232 -8.00 -4.43 9.82
C TYR A 232 -7.61 -5.90 9.98
N SER A 233 -8.52 -6.79 9.64
CA SER A 233 -8.29 -8.24 9.71
C SER A 233 -8.53 -8.85 8.34
N VAL A 234 -7.53 -9.52 7.80
CA VAL A 234 -7.63 -10.29 6.57
C VAL A 234 -7.47 -11.76 6.93
N PRO A 235 -8.54 -12.56 6.90
CA PRO A 235 -8.47 -13.96 7.30
C PRO A 235 -7.59 -14.77 6.34
N PHE A 236 -6.96 -15.83 6.86
CA PHE A 236 -6.37 -16.83 5.99
C PHE A 236 -7.47 -17.58 5.26
N ASP A 237 -7.46 -17.50 3.95
CA ASP A 237 -8.38 -18.20 3.07
C ASP A 237 -7.60 -19.04 2.08
N ILE A 238 -7.84 -20.36 2.07
CA ILE A 238 -7.10 -21.29 1.25
C ILE A 238 -7.36 -21.08 -0.24
N GLN A 239 -8.57 -20.68 -0.65
CA GLN A 239 -8.91 -20.44 -2.05
C GLN A 239 -8.24 -19.15 -2.54
N ALA A 240 -8.24 -18.09 -1.72
CA ALA A 240 -7.51 -16.86 -2.03
C ALA A 240 -6.00 -17.15 -2.13
N TYR A 241 -5.45 -17.99 -1.26
CA TYR A 241 -4.03 -18.36 -1.30
C TYR A 241 -3.67 -19.19 -2.54
N GLN A 242 -4.51 -20.16 -2.90
CA GLN A 242 -4.32 -20.94 -4.14
C GLN A 242 -4.34 -20.03 -5.37
N LYS A 243 -5.35 -19.13 -5.43
CA LYS A 243 -5.44 -18.19 -6.55
C LYS A 243 -4.25 -17.24 -6.63
N TYR A 244 -3.74 -16.79 -5.49
CA TYR A 244 -2.51 -16.00 -5.43
C TYR A 244 -1.30 -16.77 -6.00
N LEU A 245 -1.14 -18.05 -5.65
CA LEU A 245 -0.06 -18.88 -6.21
C LEU A 245 -0.20 -19.07 -7.71
N GLU A 246 -1.42 -19.28 -8.22
CA GLU A 246 -1.71 -19.33 -9.66
C GLU A 246 -1.31 -18.02 -10.35
N ASN A 247 -1.65 -16.88 -9.75
CA ASN A 247 -1.28 -15.57 -10.27
C ASN A 247 0.24 -15.39 -10.36
N ILE A 248 0.98 -15.86 -9.36
CA ILE A 248 2.46 -15.84 -9.40
C ILE A 248 2.99 -16.70 -10.55
N VAL A 249 2.50 -17.94 -10.67
CA VAL A 249 2.96 -18.87 -11.74
C VAL A 249 2.70 -18.30 -13.13
N HIS A 250 1.59 -17.61 -13.31
CA HIS A 250 1.17 -17.06 -14.59
C HIS A 250 1.51 -15.57 -14.78
N CYS A 251 2.26 -14.96 -13.85
CA CYS A 251 2.63 -13.54 -13.87
C CYS A 251 1.40 -12.62 -14.06
N LYS A 252 0.33 -12.85 -13.31
CA LYS A 252 -0.94 -12.13 -13.42
C LYS A 252 -1.19 -11.24 -12.22
N PHE A 253 -1.60 -10.01 -12.50
CA PHE A 253 -2.16 -9.08 -11.52
C PHE A 253 -3.69 -9.12 -11.63
N GLU A 254 -4.35 -9.98 -10.85
CA GLU A 254 -5.81 -10.08 -10.84
C GLU A 254 -6.34 -10.54 -9.47
N ILE A 255 -7.59 -10.13 -9.18
CA ILE A 255 -8.34 -10.57 -7.99
C ILE A 255 -9.56 -11.40 -8.35
N THR A 256 -9.74 -11.69 -9.64
CA THR A 256 -10.82 -12.54 -10.16
C THR A 256 -10.68 -13.95 -9.58
N GLY A 257 -11.76 -14.47 -9.04
CA GLY A 257 -11.77 -15.78 -8.40
C GLY A 257 -11.43 -15.80 -6.91
N TYR A 258 -11.13 -14.64 -6.31
CA TYR A 258 -11.05 -14.58 -4.84
C TYR A 258 -12.42 -14.70 -4.21
N PRO A 259 -12.54 -15.36 -3.04
CA PRO A 259 -13.79 -15.47 -2.31
C PRO A 259 -14.37 -14.10 -1.96
N LYS A 260 -15.70 -13.95 -2.04
CA LYS A 260 -16.39 -12.68 -1.74
C LYS A 260 -16.02 -12.11 -0.37
N LYS A 261 -15.97 -12.98 0.66
CA LYS A 261 -15.58 -12.58 2.02
C LYS A 261 -14.17 -11.94 2.03
N PHE A 262 -13.22 -12.53 1.30
CA PHE A 262 -11.87 -11.99 1.21
C PHE A 262 -11.86 -10.62 0.52
N ILE A 263 -12.60 -10.47 -0.58
CA ILE A 263 -12.75 -9.18 -1.28
C ILE A 263 -13.37 -8.12 -0.37
N THR A 264 -14.38 -8.48 0.45
CA THR A 264 -15.00 -7.54 1.40
C THR A 264 -13.98 -6.98 2.41
N GLU A 265 -13.08 -7.81 2.93
CA GLU A 265 -12.03 -7.34 3.85
C GLU A 265 -11.02 -6.40 3.15
N LEU A 266 -10.69 -6.68 1.89
CA LEU A 266 -9.88 -5.76 1.08
C LEU A 266 -10.59 -4.43 0.84
N GLN A 267 -11.90 -4.45 0.59
CA GLN A 267 -12.72 -3.24 0.41
C GLN A 267 -12.72 -2.35 1.65
N LEU A 268 -12.79 -2.91 2.87
CA LEU A 268 -12.70 -2.15 4.11
C LEU A 268 -11.37 -1.39 4.24
N ILE A 269 -10.28 -2.02 3.81
CA ILE A 269 -8.96 -1.34 3.78
C ILE A 269 -8.97 -0.26 2.69
N ALA A 270 -9.50 -0.57 1.52
CA ALA A 270 -9.56 0.36 0.40
C ALA A 270 -10.41 1.60 0.71
N GLU A 271 -11.53 1.47 1.42
CA GLU A 271 -12.38 2.58 1.88
C GLU A 271 -11.63 3.54 2.84
N ASN A 272 -10.72 3.01 3.65
CA ASN A 272 -9.88 3.88 4.48
C ASN A 272 -8.84 4.66 3.67
N ILE A 273 -8.31 4.05 2.61
CA ILE A 273 -7.32 4.67 1.71
C ILE A 273 -8.00 5.71 0.82
N TYR A 274 -9.13 5.35 0.23
CA TYR A 274 -9.89 6.17 -0.71
C TYR A 274 -11.39 6.13 -0.36
N PRO A 275 -11.87 7.00 0.55
CA PRO A 275 -13.25 6.95 1.06
C PRO A 275 -14.33 7.08 -0.01
N GLU A 276 -13.99 7.64 -1.18
CA GLU A 276 -14.96 7.80 -2.28
C GLU A 276 -15.24 6.49 -3.03
N ILE A 277 -14.51 5.41 -2.74
CA ILE A 277 -14.71 4.10 -3.38
C ILE A 277 -16.14 3.57 -3.18
N THR A 278 -16.80 3.91 -2.07
CA THR A 278 -18.19 3.53 -1.77
C THR A 278 -19.22 4.10 -2.75
N LYS A 279 -18.87 5.14 -3.53
CA LYS A 279 -19.74 5.73 -4.54
C LYS A 279 -19.76 4.95 -5.86
N PHE A 280 -18.88 3.96 -6.01
CA PHE A 280 -18.73 3.16 -7.23
C PHE A 280 -19.30 1.73 -7.10
N ASN A 281 -19.94 1.41 -5.97
CA ASN A 281 -20.62 0.13 -5.70
C ASN A 281 -22.13 0.22 -5.98
#